data_6cd2bf3d3b7c135668a4c0785994c0e5
#
_entry.id   6cd2bf3d3b7c135668a4c0785994c0e5
#
_cell.length_a   1.000
_cell.length_b   1.000
_cell.length_c   1.000
_cell.angle_alpha   90.00
_cell.angle_beta   90.00
_cell.angle_gamma   90.00
#
_symmetry.space_group_name_H-M   'P 1'
#
loop_
_entity.id
_entity.type
_entity.pdbx_description
1 polymer ?
#
loop_
_entity_poly.entity_id
_entity_poly.type
_entity_poly.pdbx_seq_one_letter_code
_entity_poly.pdbx_strand_id
1 'polypeptide(L)'
;MTKRRLIGLLIALSVALILGAVGVRWLGKSRAPQPVAAPAEAVAELAPTDLVAVAPVDLNLGLPVSGTLRAVNTALVKARVAGELQGLRVREGDAVKAGQTLAQIDATEYRARLQQAQQQADAAKAQVDIAQRQLDNNKALVAQNFISQTALQTSLSNLEAANAQHRAALAAADVARKSLEDTVLTAPISGQVSQRLAQPGERLGIDARVLEIVDISRLELEASVAPAQSVQLKLGQSAQLQ
;
A
#
# COMPACT_ATOMS: atom_id res chain seq x y z
N MET A 1 86.37 97.00 -51.88
CA MET A 1 85.75 96.72 -50.54
C MET A 1 86.17 95.35 -50.17
N THR A 2 86.80 95.27 -49.05
CA THR A 2 87.78 94.26 -48.65
C THR A 2 87.20 92.93 -48.26
N LYS A 3 87.79 91.81 -48.76
CA LYS A 3 87.49 90.38 -48.51
C LYS A 3 87.27 90.07 -47.02
N ARG A 4 87.69 90.92 -46.09
CA ARG A 4 87.52 90.80 -44.64
C ARG A 4 86.04 90.98 -44.14
N ARG A 5 85.24 91.79 -44.88
CA ARG A 5 83.84 92.02 -44.48
C ARG A 5 82.92 90.85 -44.93
N LEU A 6 83.28 90.15 -45.98
CA LEU A 6 82.48 88.97 -46.50
C LEU A 6 82.66 87.75 -45.59
N ILE A 7 83.88 87.57 -45.02
CA ILE A 7 84.15 86.45 -44.08
C ILE A 7 83.43 86.65 -42.74
N GLY A 8 83.39 87.94 -42.32
CA GLY A 8 82.64 88.24 -41.06
C GLY A 8 81.14 88.01 -41.15
N LEU A 9 80.58 88.27 -42.41
CA LEU A 9 79.14 88.03 -42.61
C LEU A 9 78.83 86.58 -42.72
N LEU A 10 79.70 85.74 -43.30
CA LEU A 10 79.55 84.29 -43.37
C LEU A 10 79.65 83.63 -41.97
N ILE A 11 80.60 84.14 -41.14
CA ILE A 11 80.77 83.61 -39.81
C ILE A 11 79.53 84.01 -38.93
N ALA A 12 78.99 85.22 -39.05
CA ALA A 12 77.81 85.68 -38.36
C ALA A 12 76.59 84.90 -38.76
N LEU A 13 76.42 84.53 -40.07
CA LEU A 13 75.35 83.74 -40.59
C LEU A 13 75.43 82.29 -40.12
N SER A 14 76.64 81.73 -40.04
CA SER A 14 76.86 80.37 -39.57
C SER A 14 76.58 80.25 -38.05
N VAL A 15 76.96 81.24 -37.28
CA VAL A 15 76.72 81.30 -35.83
C VAL A 15 75.19 81.46 -35.56
N ALA A 16 74.50 82.30 -36.36
CA ALA A 16 73.03 82.43 -36.22
C ALA A 16 72.28 81.15 -36.56
N LEU A 17 72.79 80.41 -37.59
CA LEU A 17 72.22 79.13 -38.03
C LEU A 17 72.42 78.03 -36.96
N ILE A 18 73.63 78.04 -36.35
CA ILE A 18 73.93 77.07 -35.24
C ILE A 18 73.13 77.42 -34.01
N LEU A 19 73.00 78.70 -33.66
CA LEU A 19 72.10 79.08 -32.50
C LEU A 19 70.63 78.81 -32.74
N GLY A 20 70.18 79.01 -34.01
CA GLY A 20 68.80 78.65 -34.38
C GLY A 20 68.54 77.13 -34.31
N ALA A 21 69.51 76.32 -34.79
CA ALA A 21 69.42 74.87 -34.71
C ALA A 21 69.44 74.32 -33.26
N VAL A 22 70.26 74.95 -32.41
CA VAL A 22 70.31 74.58 -30.96
C VAL A 22 69.00 75.00 -30.23
N GLY A 23 68.46 76.19 -30.61
CA GLY A 23 67.21 76.68 -30.06
C GLY A 23 65.99 75.76 -30.41
N VAL A 24 65.95 75.36 -31.71
CA VAL A 24 64.85 74.44 -32.13
C VAL A 24 65.00 73.05 -31.48
N ARG A 25 66.23 72.61 -31.25
CA ARG A 25 66.49 71.34 -30.64
C ARG A 25 66.18 71.37 -29.09
N TRP A 26 66.30 72.51 -28.49
CA TRP A 26 65.98 72.73 -27.07
C TRP A 26 64.48 72.86 -26.86
N LEU A 27 63.77 73.55 -27.74
CA LEU A 27 62.29 73.65 -27.70
C LEU A 27 61.63 72.31 -28.07
N GLY A 28 62.26 71.41 -28.87
CA GLY A 28 61.74 70.09 -29.20
C GLY A 28 61.90 69.06 -28.06
N LYS A 29 62.75 69.33 -27.07
CA LYS A 29 63.00 68.37 -25.98
C LYS A 29 62.05 68.47 -24.80
N SER A 30 61.17 69.50 -24.77
CA SER A 30 60.19 69.70 -23.66
C SER A 30 58.78 69.08 -23.90
N ARG A 31 58.65 68.30 -24.98
CA ARG A 31 57.46 67.44 -25.12
C ARG A 31 57.90 65.96 -25.10
N ALA A 32 58.29 65.52 -23.90
CA ALA A 32 58.26 64.11 -23.59
C ALA A 32 56.80 63.65 -23.65
N PRO A 33 56.48 62.57 -24.39
CA PRO A 33 55.12 62.01 -24.32
C PRO A 33 54.87 61.65 -22.87
N GLN A 34 53.85 62.26 -22.25
CA GLN A 34 53.31 61.77 -21.00
C GLN A 34 52.98 60.29 -21.21
N PRO A 35 53.41 59.39 -20.31
CA PRO A 35 52.92 58.03 -20.38
C PRO A 35 51.42 58.12 -20.27
N VAL A 36 50.72 57.72 -21.31
CA VAL A 36 49.30 57.47 -21.26
C VAL A 36 49.14 56.45 -20.16
N ALA A 37 48.58 56.87 -19.02
CA ALA A 37 48.20 55.95 -17.97
C ALA A 37 47.35 54.90 -18.62
N ALA A 38 47.81 53.63 -18.64
CA ALA A 38 46.98 52.50 -19.03
C ALA A 38 45.63 52.66 -18.30
N PRO A 39 44.50 52.44 -19.01
CA PRO A 39 43.21 52.49 -18.31
C PRO A 39 43.36 51.62 -17.09
N ALA A 40 43.21 52.19 -15.90
CA ALA A 40 43.12 51.42 -14.70
C ALA A 40 41.99 50.39 -14.94
N GLU A 41 42.34 49.10 -14.99
CA GLU A 41 41.32 48.06 -15.00
C GLU A 41 40.36 48.45 -13.89
N ALA A 42 39.12 48.70 -14.27
CA ALA A 42 38.06 49.01 -13.32
C ALA A 42 37.94 47.77 -12.42
N VAL A 43 38.59 47.84 -11.27
CA VAL A 43 38.42 46.82 -10.25
C VAL A 43 36.98 46.95 -9.78
N ALA A 44 36.16 46.01 -10.18
CA ALA A 44 34.79 45.92 -9.69
C ALA A 44 34.86 45.61 -8.18
N GLU A 45 34.60 46.62 -7.36
CA GLU A 45 34.38 46.39 -5.92
C GLU A 45 33.06 45.69 -5.74
N LEU A 46 33.13 44.39 -5.47
CA LEU A 46 31.96 43.59 -5.10
C LEU A 46 31.65 43.82 -3.61
N ALA A 47 30.44 44.27 -3.33
CA ALA A 47 29.98 44.37 -1.94
C ALA A 47 29.89 42.95 -1.33
N PRO A 48 30.07 42.76 -0.03
CA PRO A 48 29.95 41.46 0.62
C PRO A 48 28.57 40.79 0.36
N THR A 49 27.55 41.58 0.05
CA THR A 49 26.21 41.15 -0.33
C THR A 49 26.13 40.58 -1.74
N ASP A 50 27.09 40.88 -2.60
CA ASP A 50 27.15 40.40 -4.00
C ASP A 50 27.94 39.11 -4.13
N LEU A 51 28.51 38.64 -3.03
CA LEU A 51 29.30 37.42 -2.97
C LEU A 51 28.47 36.32 -2.29
N VAL A 52 28.15 35.26 -3.04
CA VAL A 52 27.56 34.03 -2.51
C VAL A 52 28.63 32.97 -2.43
N ALA A 53 28.86 32.47 -1.22
CA ALA A 53 29.75 31.33 -1.02
C ALA A 53 29.14 30.09 -1.66
N VAL A 54 29.83 29.52 -2.63
CA VAL A 54 29.43 28.24 -3.24
C VAL A 54 29.79 27.13 -2.26
N ALA A 55 28.79 26.49 -1.70
CA ALA A 55 28.96 25.29 -0.91
C ALA A 55 28.51 24.06 -1.71
N PRO A 56 29.18 22.92 -1.57
CA PRO A 56 28.70 21.68 -2.17
C PRO A 56 27.36 21.30 -1.52
N VAL A 57 26.32 21.14 -2.33
CA VAL A 57 25.01 20.65 -1.93
C VAL A 57 24.83 19.29 -2.53
N ASP A 58 24.50 18.29 -1.70
CA ASP A 58 24.14 16.96 -2.17
C ASP A 58 22.81 17.04 -2.89
N LEU A 59 22.84 16.89 -4.19
CA LEU A 59 21.66 16.77 -5.03
C LEU A 59 21.20 15.29 -5.06
N ASN A 60 20.10 15.02 -4.38
CA ASN A 60 19.44 13.74 -4.53
C ASN A 60 18.77 13.67 -5.91
N LEU A 61 19.35 12.91 -6.81
CA LEU A 61 18.73 12.59 -8.08
C LEU A 61 17.64 11.56 -7.84
N GLY A 62 16.42 12.02 -7.53
CA GLY A 62 15.25 11.16 -7.42
C GLY A 62 14.69 10.85 -8.81
N LEU A 63 14.32 9.60 -9.04
CA LEU A 63 13.54 9.21 -10.20
C LEU A 63 12.07 9.46 -9.91
N PRO A 64 11.40 10.43 -10.55
CA PRO A 64 9.97 10.64 -10.34
C PRO A 64 9.21 9.48 -10.97
N VAL A 65 8.46 8.76 -10.16
CA VAL A 65 7.59 7.68 -10.59
C VAL A 65 6.18 7.95 -10.11
N SER A 66 5.20 7.62 -10.93
CA SER A 66 3.79 7.63 -10.56
C SER A 66 3.27 6.20 -10.46
N GLY A 67 2.40 5.96 -9.50
CA GLY A 67 1.87 4.63 -9.25
C GLY A 67 0.62 4.67 -8.40
N THR A 68 0.07 3.49 -8.13
CA THR A 68 -1.12 3.31 -7.29
C THR A 68 -0.71 2.65 -5.98
N LEU A 69 -1.16 3.22 -4.87
CA LEU A 69 -1.04 2.60 -3.55
C LEU A 69 -2.12 1.53 -3.39
N ARG A 70 -1.72 0.33 -3.04
CA ARG A 70 -2.62 -0.79 -2.73
C ARG A 70 -2.36 -1.31 -1.33
N ALA A 71 -3.41 -1.76 -0.66
CA ALA A 71 -3.25 -2.50 0.57
C ALA A 71 -2.72 -3.92 0.25
N VAL A 72 -1.70 -4.35 1.00
CA VAL A 72 -1.14 -5.71 0.85
C VAL A 72 -2.18 -6.77 1.21
N ASN A 73 -2.99 -6.50 2.23
CA ASN A 73 -4.03 -7.40 2.69
C ASN A 73 -5.41 -6.79 2.38
N THR A 74 -6.16 -7.46 1.54
CA THR A 74 -7.54 -7.11 1.20
C THR A 74 -8.42 -8.34 1.39
N ALA A 75 -9.58 -8.17 1.99
CA ALA A 75 -10.55 -9.24 2.19
C ALA A 75 -11.92 -8.84 1.66
N LEU A 76 -12.46 -9.69 0.79
CA LEU A 76 -13.80 -9.55 0.26
C LEU A 76 -14.77 -10.41 1.10
N VAL A 77 -15.66 -9.74 1.82
CA VAL A 77 -16.72 -10.42 2.59
C VAL A 77 -17.84 -10.81 1.64
N LYS A 78 -18.14 -12.11 1.60
CA LYS A 78 -19.17 -12.70 0.74
C LYS A 78 -20.23 -13.39 1.56
N ALA A 79 -21.44 -13.43 1.03
CA ALA A 79 -22.53 -14.22 1.59
C ALA A 79 -22.23 -15.71 1.43
N ARG A 80 -22.23 -16.47 2.53
CA ARG A 80 -22.03 -17.94 2.51
C ARG A 80 -23.32 -18.70 2.30
N VAL A 81 -24.44 -18.05 2.60
CA VAL A 81 -25.80 -18.59 2.43
C VAL A 81 -26.67 -17.56 1.71
N ALA A 82 -27.74 -18.01 1.06
CA ALA A 82 -28.66 -17.13 0.37
C ALA A 82 -29.70 -16.55 1.33
N GLY A 83 -30.14 -15.32 1.12
CA GLY A 83 -31.19 -14.67 1.90
C GLY A 83 -31.15 -13.16 1.82
N GLU A 84 -32.05 -12.49 2.55
CA GLU A 84 -32.11 -11.04 2.64
C GLU A 84 -31.06 -10.49 3.61
N LEU A 85 -30.30 -9.49 3.17
CA LEU A 85 -29.28 -8.85 3.99
C LEU A 85 -29.92 -7.90 5.00
N GLN A 86 -29.70 -8.16 6.27
CA GLN A 86 -30.21 -7.35 7.37
C GLN A 86 -29.07 -6.76 8.20
N GLY A 87 -29.31 -5.58 8.79
CA GLY A 87 -28.44 -5.03 9.82
C GLY A 87 -27.01 -4.71 9.39
N LEU A 88 -26.75 -4.40 8.13
CA LEU A 88 -25.45 -3.89 7.69
C LEU A 88 -25.23 -2.50 8.30
N ARG A 89 -24.47 -2.43 9.38
CA ARG A 89 -24.28 -1.21 10.20
C ARG A 89 -23.04 -0.42 9.84
N VAL A 90 -22.10 -1.03 9.11
CA VAL A 90 -20.84 -0.40 8.74
C VAL A 90 -20.98 0.41 7.46
N ARG A 91 -20.22 1.52 7.39
CA ARG A 91 -20.11 2.40 6.23
C ARG A 91 -18.71 2.34 5.65
N GLU A 92 -18.57 2.82 4.44
CA GLU A 92 -17.25 3.04 3.82
C GLU A 92 -16.44 4.00 4.69
N GLY A 93 -15.18 3.67 4.95
CA GLY A 93 -14.31 4.39 5.85
C GLY A 93 -14.33 3.91 7.32
N ASP A 94 -15.30 3.08 7.73
CA ASP A 94 -15.35 2.58 9.11
C ASP A 94 -14.24 1.57 9.39
N ALA A 95 -13.62 1.69 10.56
CA ALA A 95 -12.65 0.72 11.05
C ALA A 95 -13.37 -0.50 11.66
N VAL A 96 -12.91 -1.71 11.29
CA VAL A 96 -13.45 -2.99 11.75
C VAL A 96 -12.34 -3.88 12.30
N LYS A 97 -12.69 -4.76 13.24
CA LYS A 97 -11.78 -5.75 13.82
C LYS A 97 -12.10 -7.14 13.29
N ALA A 98 -11.09 -7.98 13.14
CA ALA A 98 -11.28 -9.37 12.79
C ALA A 98 -12.26 -10.05 13.78
N GLY A 99 -13.23 -10.83 13.24
CA GLY A 99 -14.31 -11.44 14.01
C GLY A 99 -15.50 -10.52 14.34
N GLN A 100 -15.42 -9.22 14.06
CA GLN A 100 -16.53 -8.29 14.27
C GLN A 100 -17.70 -8.63 13.36
N THR A 101 -18.92 -8.69 13.91
CA THR A 101 -20.14 -8.86 13.11
C THR A 101 -20.43 -7.58 12.32
N LEU A 102 -20.56 -7.74 11.01
CA LEU A 102 -20.79 -6.65 10.06
C LEU A 102 -22.25 -6.54 9.65
N ALA A 103 -22.84 -7.70 9.40
CA ALA A 103 -24.23 -7.82 8.95
C ALA A 103 -24.77 -9.21 9.27
N GLN A 104 -26.06 -9.42 9.05
CA GLN A 104 -26.72 -10.70 9.18
C GLN A 104 -27.63 -10.94 7.97
N ILE A 105 -27.66 -12.16 7.49
CA ILE A 105 -28.67 -12.63 6.53
C ILE A 105 -29.88 -13.10 7.34
N ASP A 106 -31.10 -12.94 6.79
CA ASP A 106 -32.30 -13.43 7.45
C ASP A 106 -32.14 -14.90 7.82
N ALA A 107 -32.14 -15.16 9.13
CA ALA A 107 -31.86 -16.46 9.71
C ALA A 107 -33.13 -17.29 9.97
N THR A 108 -34.32 -16.79 9.63
CA THR A 108 -35.60 -17.42 10.01
C THR A 108 -35.70 -18.85 9.48
N GLU A 109 -35.44 -19.06 8.22
CA GLU A 109 -35.47 -20.39 7.59
C GLU A 109 -34.39 -21.31 8.15
N TYR A 110 -33.18 -20.79 8.36
CA TYR A 110 -32.04 -21.56 8.89
C TYR A 110 -32.27 -22.01 10.34
N ARG A 111 -32.91 -21.18 11.19
CA ARG A 111 -33.31 -21.57 12.54
C ARG A 111 -34.34 -22.70 12.53
N ALA A 112 -35.35 -22.60 11.65
CA ALA A 112 -36.37 -23.64 11.50
C ALA A 112 -35.76 -24.98 11.04
N ARG A 113 -34.82 -24.93 10.06
CA ARG A 113 -34.09 -26.12 9.58
C ARG A 113 -33.26 -26.77 10.70
N LEU A 114 -32.55 -25.96 11.49
CA LEU A 114 -31.77 -26.46 12.63
C LEU A 114 -32.69 -27.11 13.65
N GLN A 115 -33.79 -26.46 14.00
CA GLN A 115 -34.79 -27.02 14.95
C GLN A 115 -35.36 -28.35 14.44
N GLN A 116 -35.71 -28.46 13.16
CA GLN A 116 -36.18 -29.70 12.56
C GLN A 116 -35.14 -30.82 12.67
N ALA A 117 -33.87 -30.53 12.33
CA ALA A 117 -32.79 -31.51 12.39
C ALA A 117 -32.49 -31.94 13.83
N GLN A 118 -32.59 -31.04 14.80
CA GLN A 118 -32.47 -31.36 16.24
C GLN A 118 -33.57 -32.30 16.70
N GLN A 119 -34.83 -32.03 16.31
CA GLN A 119 -35.97 -32.92 16.68
C GLN A 119 -35.80 -34.32 16.06
N GLN A 120 -35.21 -34.43 14.85
CA GLN A 120 -34.90 -35.74 14.26
C GLN A 120 -33.79 -36.47 15.00
N ALA A 121 -32.77 -35.74 15.50
CA ALA A 121 -31.71 -36.32 16.31
C ALA A 121 -32.25 -36.80 17.68
N ASP A 122 -33.17 -36.03 18.31
CA ASP A 122 -33.81 -36.40 19.56
C ASP A 122 -34.72 -37.64 19.39
N ALA A 123 -35.48 -37.74 18.28
CA ALA A 123 -36.25 -38.92 17.95
C ALA A 123 -35.38 -40.17 17.72
N ALA A 124 -34.26 -40.01 17.01
CA ALA A 124 -33.30 -41.08 16.80
C ALA A 124 -32.64 -41.53 18.11
N LYS A 125 -32.36 -40.59 19.04
CA LYS A 125 -31.87 -40.91 20.38
C LYS A 125 -32.91 -41.74 21.19
N ALA A 126 -34.18 -41.36 21.12
CA ALA A 126 -35.26 -42.16 21.79
C ALA A 126 -35.29 -43.61 21.24
N GLN A 127 -35.03 -43.80 19.94
CA GLN A 127 -34.93 -45.12 19.33
C GLN A 127 -33.73 -45.92 19.86
N VAL A 128 -32.58 -45.27 20.12
CA VAL A 128 -31.42 -45.90 20.80
C VAL A 128 -31.81 -46.36 22.22
N ASP A 129 -32.51 -45.51 22.95
CA ASP A 129 -32.94 -45.85 24.34
C ASP A 129 -33.92 -47.03 24.35
N ILE A 130 -34.82 -47.15 23.36
CA ILE A 130 -35.70 -48.31 23.17
C ILE A 130 -34.92 -49.57 22.87
N ALA A 131 -34.00 -49.50 21.89
CA ALA A 131 -33.18 -50.63 21.47
C ALA A 131 -32.24 -51.10 22.62
N GLN A 132 -31.71 -50.17 23.41
CA GLN A 132 -30.89 -50.48 24.57
C GLN A 132 -31.70 -51.26 25.64
N ARG A 133 -32.89 -50.78 25.98
CA ARG A 133 -33.77 -51.49 26.94
C ARG A 133 -34.13 -52.89 26.42
N GLN A 134 -34.41 -53.03 25.10
CA GLN A 134 -34.68 -54.32 24.52
C GLN A 134 -33.49 -55.28 24.62
N LEU A 135 -32.26 -54.77 24.35
CA LEU A 135 -31.05 -55.56 24.51
C LEU A 135 -30.87 -56.00 25.97
N ASP A 136 -31.06 -55.11 26.94
CA ASP A 136 -30.88 -55.42 28.36
C ASP A 136 -31.91 -56.47 28.84
N ASN A 137 -33.17 -56.35 28.40
CA ASN A 137 -34.19 -57.37 28.64
C ASN A 137 -33.84 -58.74 28.02
N ASN A 138 -33.39 -58.73 26.79
CA ASN A 138 -33.00 -59.95 26.09
C ASN A 138 -31.78 -60.62 26.72
N LYS A 139 -30.80 -59.84 27.21
CA LYS A 139 -29.66 -60.37 28.00
C LYS A 139 -30.13 -61.11 29.26
N ALA A 140 -31.07 -60.52 29.99
CA ALA A 140 -31.62 -61.17 31.21
C ALA A 140 -32.36 -62.46 30.86
N LEU A 141 -33.13 -62.49 29.80
CA LEU A 141 -33.88 -63.69 29.37
C LEU A 141 -32.97 -64.83 28.85
N VAL A 142 -31.89 -64.48 28.10
CA VAL A 142 -30.90 -65.50 27.70
C VAL A 142 -30.19 -66.10 28.90
N ALA A 143 -29.86 -65.30 29.90
CA ALA A 143 -29.23 -65.80 31.13
C ALA A 143 -30.08 -66.80 31.87
N GLN A 144 -31.42 -66.73 31.68
CA GLN A 144 -32.37 -67.69 32.26
C GLN A 144 -32.76 -68.79 31.27
N ASN A 145 -32.17 -68.92 30.12
CA ASN A 145 -32.44 -69.87 29.02
C ASN A 145 -33.86 -69.75 28.43
N PHE A 146 -34.55 -68.62 28.55
CA PHE A 146 -35.87 -68.37 28.01
C PHE A 146 -35.88 -68.01 26.50
N ILE A 147 -34.79 -67.45 25.98
CA ILE A 147 -34.64 -67.09 24.57
C ILE A 147 -33.30 -67.56 24.01
N SER A 148 -33.21 -67.60 22.67
CA SER A 148 -31.98 -68.05 21.99
C SER A 148 -30.90 -66.97 21.94
N GLN A 149 -29.65 -67.41 21.78
CA GLN A 149 -28.50 -66.53 21.51
C GLN A 149 -28.70 -65.69 20.24
N THR A 150 -29.38 -66.23 19.23
CA THR A 150 -29.73 -65.50 18.00
C THR A 150 -30.63 -64.27 18.26
N ALA A 151 -31.58 -64.39 19.19
CA ALA A 151 -32.46 -63.29 19.57
C ALA A 151 -31.66 -62.16 20.28
N LEU A 152 -30.67 -62.50 21.10
CA LEU A 152 -29.73 -61.53 21.70
C LEU A 152 -28.89 -60.84 20.62
N GLN A 153 -28.31 -61.62 19.68
CA GLN A 153 -27.52 -61.07 18.60
C GLN A 153 -28.34 -60.11 17.73
N THR A 154 -29.58 -60.41 17.44
CA THR A 154 -30.52 -59.53 16.74
C THR A 154 -30.73 -58.20 17.50
N SER A 155 -30.90 -58.26 18.83
CA SER A 155 -31.05 -57.04 19.66
C SER A 155 -29.82 -56.20 19.66
N LEU A 156 -28.61 -56.79 19.67
CA LEU A 156 -27.34 -56.09 19.57
C LEU A 156 -27.23 -55.37 18.21
N SER A 157 -27.52 -56.05 17.11
CA SER A 157 -27.52 -55.47 15.78
C SER A 157 -28.52 -54.31 15.64
N ASN A 158 -29.72 -54.45 16.26
CA ASN A 158 -30.73 -53.39 16.28
C ASN A 158 -30.23 -52.14 17.05
N LEU A 159 -29.56 -52.34 18.20
CA LEU A 159 -28.94 -51.22 18.92
C LEU A 159 -27.83 -50.54 18.11
N GLU A 160 -27.00 -51.31 17.44
CA GLU A 160 -25.94 -50.78 16.57
C GLU A 160 -26.53 -49.96 15.42
N ALA A 161 -27.63 -50.47 14.79
CA ALA A 161 -28.34 -49.74 13.77
C ALA A 161 -28.97 -48.41 14.30
N ALA A 162 -29.64 -48.47 15.45
CA ALA A 162 -30.19 -47.27 16.09
C ALA A 162 -29.11 -46.23 16.42
N ASN A 163 -27.95 -46.64 16.93
CA ASN A 163 -26.81 -45.78 17.20
C ASN A 163 -26.26 -45.13 15.90
N ALA A 164 -26.20 -45.90 14.82
CA ALA A 164 -25.76 -45.40 13.53
C ALA A 164 -26.73 -44.31 13.00
N GLN A 165 -28.06 -44.56 13.13
CA GLN A 165 -29.11 -43.62 12.75
C GLN A 165 -29.03 -42.32 13.57
N HIS A 166 -28.83 -42.43 14.91
CA HIS A 166 -28.67 -41.26 15.77
C HIS A 166 -27.43 -40.42 15.39
N ARG A 167 -26.28 -41.07 15.13
CA ARG A 167 -25.09 -40.35 14.67
C ARG A 167 -25.31 -39.62 13.31
N ALA A 168 -26.05 -40.26 12.40
CA ALA A 168 -26.40 -39.62 11.14
C ALA A 168 -27.30 -38.40 11.31
N ALA A 169 -28.29 -38.49 12.22
CA ALA A 169 -29.18 -37.37 12.54
C ALA A 169 -28.43 -36.22 13.22
N LEU A 170 -27.48 -36.51 14.15
CA LEU A 170 -26.62 -35.49 14.75
C LEU A 170 -25.76 -34.76 13.69
N ALA A 171 -25.19 -35.50 12.77
CA ALA A 171 -24.39 -34.89 11.66
C ALA A 171 -25.28 -33.97 10.80
N ALA A 172 -26.54 -34.35 10.56
CA ALA A 172 -27.48 -33.48 9.84
C ALA A 172 -27.79 -32.19 10.61
N ALA A 173 -27.96 -32.31 11.95
CA ALA A 173 -28.15 -31.13 12.82
C ALA A 173 -26.89 -30.22 12.82
N ASP A 174 -25.71 -30.77 12.80
CA ASP A 174 -24.45 -29.99 12.70
C ASP A 174 -24.33 -29.23 11.40
N VAL A 175 -24.73 -29.82 10.26
CA VAL A 175 -24.78 -29.13 8.96
C VAL A 175 -25.78 -27.97 9.01
N ALA A 176 -26.96 -28.19 9.58
CA ALA A 176 -27.96 -27.12 9.74
C ALA A 176 -27.50 -26.00 10.66
N ARG A 177 -26.78 -26.34 11.75
CA ARG A 177 -26.15 -25.37 12.65
C ARG A 177 -25.12 -24.53 11.92
N LYS A 178 -24.25 -25.15 11.14
CA LYS A 178 -23.24 -24.45 10.34
C LYS A 178 -23.90 -23.49 9.35
N SER A 179 -24.95 -23.88 8.70
CA SER A 179 -25.70 -23.01 7.79
C SER A 179 -26.32 -21.79 8.53
N LEU A 180 -26.78 -21.97 9.77
CA LEU A 180 -27.26 -20.87 10.60
C LEU A 180 -26.10 -19.94 11.02
N GLU A 181 -24.95 -20.46 11.41
CA GLU A 181 -23.77 -19.65 11.73
C GLU A 181 -23.33 -18.82 10.52
N ASP A 182 -23.40 -19.38 9.32
CA ASP A 182 -23.01 -18.73 8.07
C ASP A 182 -23.98 -17.60 7.65
N THR A 183 -25.12 -17.42 8.34
CA THR A 183 -25.99 -16.24 8.19
C THR A 183 -25.36 -14.97 8.78
N VAL A 184 -24.41 -15.11 9.71
CA VAL A 184 -23.73 -13.97 10.35
C VAL A 184 -22.45 -13.66 9.56
N LEU A 185 -22.40 -12.49 8.96
CA LEU A 185 -21.23 -12.01 8.25
C LEU A 185 -20.27 -11.34 9.21
N THR A 186 -19.07 -11.86 9.31
CA THR A 186 -18.00 -11.33 10.17
C THR A 186 -16.82 -10.85 9.36
N ALA A 187 -16.07 -9.89 9.89
CA ALA A 187 -14.82 -9.41 9.28
C ALA A 187 -13.73 -10.49 9.38
N PRO A 188 -13.13 -10.93 8.25
CA PRO A 188 -12.07 -11.93 8.27
C PRO A 188 -10.72 -11.34 8.70
N ILE A 189 -10.52 -10.03 8.50
CA ILE A 189 -9.32 -9.28 8.89
C ILE A 189 -9.71 -7.99 9.61
N SER A 190 -8.78 -7.44 10.37
CA SER A 190 -8.91 -6.06 10.88
C SER A 190 -8.48 -5.08 9.80
N GLY A 191 -9.17 -3.94 9.68
CA GLY A 191 -8.88 -2.95 8.67
C GLY A 191 -9.98 -1.91 8.55
N GLN A 192 -10.08 -1.30 7.40
CA GLN A 192 -11.08 -0.29 7.08
C GLN A 192 -11.97 -0.78 5.92
N VAL A 193 -13.26 -0.50 5.99
CA VAL A 193 -14.18 -0.80 4.89
C VAL A 193 -13.86 0.09 3.70
N SER A 194 -13.38 -0.51 2.62
CA SER A 194 -13.04 0.18 1.37
C SER A 194 -14.29 0.48 0.56
N GLN A 195 -15.14 -0.53 0.39
CA GLN A 195 -16.33 -0.42 -0.44
C GLN A 195 -17.47 -1.28 0.08
N ARG A 196 -18.69 -0.77 -0.04
CA ARG A 196 -19.92 -1.51 0.24
C ARG A 196 -20.58 -1.90 -1.09
N LEU A 197 -20.69 -3.22 -1.34
CA LEU A 197 -21.12 -3.79 -2.62
C LEU A 197 -22.60 -4.25 -2.58
N ALA A 198 -23.19 -4.37 -1.37
CA ALA A 198 -24.58 -4.74 -1.18
C ALA A 198 -25.28 -3.79 -0.21
N GLN A 199 -26.61 -3.70 -0.30
CA GLN A 199 -27.42 -2.83 0.54
C GLN A 199 -28.32 -3.63 1.48
N PRO A 200 -28.66 -3.08 2.68
CA PRO A 200 -29.67 -3.68 3.55
C PRO A 200 -31.01 -3.85 2.82
N GLY A 201 -31.66 -4.99 3.02
CA GLY A 201 -32.90 -5.38 2.33
C GLY A 201 -32.68 -6.06 0.99
N GLU A 202 -31.45 -6.10 0.48
CA GLU A 202 -31.13 -6.79 -0.76
C GLU A 202 -31.10 -8.31 -0.56
N ARG A 203 -31.66 -9.06 -1.53
CA ARG A 203 -31.60 -10.52 -1.52
C ARG A 203 -30.31 -11.01 -2.15
N LEU A 204 -29.47 -11.64 -1.35
CA LEU A 204 -28.16 -12.14 -1.76
C LEU A 204 -28.23 -13.62 -2.12
N GLY A 205 -27.49 -13.99 -3.17
CA GLY A 205 -27.18 -15.39 -3.47
C GLY A 205 -25.90 -15.84 -2.73
N ILE A 206 -25.61 -17.14 -2.80
CA ILE A 206 -24.34 -17.68 -2.32
C ILE A 206 -23.19 -17.03 -3.13
N ASP A 207 -22.08 -16.70 -2.45
CA ASP A 207 -20.91 -16.00 -3.00
C ASP A 207 -21.16 -14.54 -3.45
N ALA A 208 -22.35 -13.98 -3.22
CA ALA A 208 -22.59 -12.56 -3.45
C ALA A 208 -21.63 -11.69 -2.61
N ARG A 209 -21.02 -10.70 -3.24
CA ARG A 209 -20.09 -9.78 -2.60
C ARG A 209 -20.86 -8.76 -1.76
N VAL A 210 -20.49 -8.58 -0.51
CA VAL A 210 -21.19 -7.69 0.42
C VAL A 210 -20.39 -6.43 0.70
N LEU A 211 -19.13 -6.56 1.06
CA LEU A 211 -18.22 -5.44 1.31
C LEU A 211 -16.76 -5.87 1.17
N GLU A 212 -15.90 -4.88 0.99
CA GLU A 212 -14.45 -5.07 0.92
C GLU A 212 -13.78 -4.39 2.11
N ILE A 213 -12.85 -5.09 2.75
CA ILE A 213 -12.05 -4.60 3.87
C ILE A 213 -10.59 -4.56 3.43
N VAL A 214 -9.92 -3.45 3.67
CA VAL A 214 -8.50 -3.25 3.37
C VAL A 214 -7.72 -2.99 4.65
N ASP A 215 -6.58 -3.62 4.77
CA ASP A 215 -5.64 -3.38 5.85
C ASP A 215 -4.65 -2.28 5.43
N ILE A 216 -4.86 -1.07 5.95
CA ILE A 216 -4.04 0.10 5.64
C ILE A 216 -2.74 0.16 6.45
N SER A 217 -2.46 -0.80 7.32
CA SER A 217 -1.21 -0.84 8.09
C SER A 217 0.02 -1.13 7.23
N ARG A 218 -0.18 -1.81 6.09
CA ARG A 218 0.84 -2.14 5.11
C ARG A 218 0.35 -1.82 3.71
N LEU A 219 1.01 -0.86 3.10
CA LEU A 219 0.70 -0.43 1.74
C LEU A 219 1.85 -0.80 0.81
N GLU A 220 1.53 -1.13 -0.41
CA GLU A 220 2.44 -1.40 -1.51
C GLU A 220 2.20 -0.38 -2.61
N LEU A 221 3.29 0.21 -3.12
CA LEU A 221 3.24 1.10 -4.27
C LEU A 221 3.55 0.32 -5.53
N GLU A 222 2.55 0.17 -6.38
CA GLU A 222 2.72 -0.38 -7.72
C GLU A 222 2.97 0.77 -8.71
N ALA A 223 4.22 0.93 -9.14
CA ALA A 223 4.61 2.01 -10.03
C ALA A 223 5.15 1.48 -11.36
N SER A 224 4.80 2.15 -12.45
CA SER A 224 5.33 1.84 -13.77
C SER A 224 6.54 2.73 -14.08
N VAL A 225 7.63 2.10 -14.51
CA VAL A 225 8.87 2.79 -14.87
C VAL A 225 9.22 2.50 -16.33
N ALA A 226 9.69 3.52 -17.05
CA ALA A 226 10.14 3.32 -18.43
C ALA A 226 11.34 2.37 -18.47
N PRO A 227 11.45 1.49 -19.50
CA PRO A 227 12.54 0.51 -19.59
C PRO A 227 13.94 1.12 -19.49
N ALA A 228 14.14 2.31 -20.03
CA ALA A 228 15.43 3.02 -19.98
C ALA A 228 15.82 3.44 -18.55
N GLN A 229 14.84 3.65 -17.67
CA GLN A 229 15.05 4.08 -16.28
C GLN A 229 15.12 2.89 -15.32
N SER A 230 14.58 1.73 -15.70
CA SER A 230 14.56 0.53 -14.87
C SER A 230 15.97 0.02 -14.52
N VAL A 231 16.96 0.31 -15.38
CA VAL A 231 18.38 -0.06 -15.15
C VAL A 231 18.97 0.65 -13.91
N GLN A 232 18.41 1.78 -13.52
CA GLN A 232 18.87 2.57 -12.37
C GLN A 232 18.26 2.10 -11.06
N LEU A 233 17.20 1.27 -11.10
CA LEU A 233 16.52 0.77 -9.92
C LEU A 233 17.25 -0.44 -9.33
N LYS A 234 17.47 -0.40 -8.03
CA LYS A 234 18.08 -1.50 -7.26
C LYS A 234 17.19 -1.86 -6.08
N LEU A 235 17.19 -3.12 -5.71
CA LEU A 235 16.54 -3.57 -4.50
C LEU A 235 17.10 -2.86 -3.27
N GLY A 236 16.23 -2.43 -2.37
CA GLY A 236 16.61 -1.74 -1.14
C GLY A 236 16.76 -0.22 -1.25
N GLN A 237 16.47 0.38 -2.41
CA GLN A 237 16.39 1.84 -2.52
C GLN A 237 15.18 2.37 -1.75
N SER A 238 15.36 3.51 -1.07
CA SER A 238 14.28 4.22 -0.41
C SER A 238 13.43 5.00 -1.41
N ALA A 239 12.11 4.97 -1.23
CA ALA A 239 11.16 5.80 -1.97
C ALA A 239 10.54 6.84 -1.03
N GLN A 240 10.31 8.05 -1.53
CA GLN A 240 9.59 9.11 -0.84
C GLN A 240 8.27 9.35 -1.56
N LEU A 241 7.19 9.37 -0.79
CA LEU A 241 5.84 9.71 -1.28
C LEU A 241 5.57 11.19 -1.03
N GLN A 242 5.09 11.89 -2.04
CA GLN A 242 4.64 13.29 -1.95
C GLN A 242 3.15 13.39 -2.23
#